data_0d84f8886c6651e8895e3295d2a02c0c
#
_entry.id   0d84f8886c6651e8895e3295d2a02c0c
#
_cell.length_a   1.000
_cell.length_b   1.000
_cell.length_c   1.000
_cell.angle_alpha   90.00
_cell.angle_beta   90.00
_cell.angle_gamma   90.00
#
_symmetry.space_group_name_H-M   'P 1'
#
loop_
_entity.id
_entity.type
_entity.pdbx_description
1 polymer ?
#
loop_
_entity_poly.entity_id
_entity_poly.type
_entity_poly.pdbx_seq_one_letter_code
_entity_poly.pdbx_strand_id
1 'polypeptide(L)'
;TPSELDKIKISFLKADYFYVFLSLVVALFGYWSRAYRWKFALQHLGYQTKFHNDFMTVCVSYLVNLTIPRSGEISRAALLKKYEKVPFDKAFGTVVAERIVDMIIVLLFVIVGFVSQFDTIYTFLLEKNLQFETLLWISLGGFLLFLLFIVVWIYAEWKIILKLKQKLSGLIEGMQSILKMKDKWSYLFHSFFIWFSYLVMFYVTIFALPETENITFDVVIMGFIFGTLAVGFTNGGLGAYPLAIAMIFSLYGISNDIGVAFGWLIWTSQTLLTIF
;
A
#
# COMPACT_ATOMS: atom_id res chain seq x y z
N THR A 1 14.03 -33.30 -10.54
CA THR A 1 13.20 -32.09 -10.65
C THR A 1 14.04 -30.88 -10.22
N PRO A 2 13.99 -29.76 -10.98
CA PRO A 2 14.67 -28.53 -10.59
C PRO A 2 14.21 -28.10 -9.20
N SER A 3 15.13 -27.56 -8.38
CA SER A 3 14.78 -26.96 -7.10
C SER A 3 13.83 -25.76 -7.30
N GLU A 4 13.08 -25.34 -6.28
CA GLU A 4 12.24 -24.13 -6.37
C GLU A 4 13.06 -22.91 -6.81
N LEU A 5 14.30 -22.80 -6.33
CA LEU A 5 15.24 -21.74 -6.74
C LEU A 5 15.58 -21.78 -8.22
N ASP A 6 15.77 -22.99 -8.80
CA ASP A 6 16.04 -23.14 -10.23
C ASP A 6 14.84 -22.70 -11.06
N LYS A 7 13.61 -22.99 -10.62
CA LYS A 7 12.39 -22.55 -11.31
C LYS A 7 12.25 -21.03 -11.29
N ILE A 8 12.48 -20.39 -10.15
CA ILE A 8 12.49 -18.92 -10.03
C ILE A 8 13.55 -18.34 -10.96
N LYS A 9 14.76 -18.89 -10.97
CA LYS A 9 15.84 -18.45 -11.86
C LYS A 9 15.47 -18.55 -13.34
N ILE A 10 14.84 -19.65 -13.73
CA ILE A 10 14.37 -19.86 -15.11
C ILE A 10 13.31 -18.81 -15.47
N SER A 11 12.36 -18.52 -14.59
CA SER A 11 11.33 -17.49 -14.81
C SER A 11 11.96 -16.11 -14.99
N PHE A 12 12.97 -15.76 -14.18
CA PHE A 12 13.70 -14.49 -14.34
C PHE A 12 14.46 -14.43 -15.68
N LEU A 13 15.05 -15.53 -16.13
CA LEU A 13 15.77 -15.57 -17.41
C LEU A 13 14.83 -15.49 -18.63
N LYS A 14 13.59 -15.95 -18.49
CA LYS A 14 12.56 -15.91 -19.53
C LYS A 14 11.72 -14.64 -19.51
N ALA A 15 11.82 -13.84 -18.46
CA ALA A 15 11.02 -12.63 -18.30
C ALA A 15 11.26 -11.65 -19.44
N ASP A 16 10.18 -11.08 -19.98
CA ASP A 16 10.26 -9.94 -20.89
C ASP A 16 10.48 -8.66 -20.07
N TYR A 17 11.72 -8.24 -20.05
CA TYR A 17 12.15 -7.06 -19.29
C TYR A 17 11.62 -5.74 -19.85
N PHE A 18 11.05 -5.72 -21.07
CA PHE A 18 10.35 -4.54 -21.57
C PHE A 18 9.15 -4.17 -20.68
N TYR A 19 8.34 -5.17 -20.32
CA TYR A 19 7.20 -4.93 -19.42
C TYR A 19 7.65 -4.59 -17.99
N VAL A 20 8.74 -5.19 -17.51
CA VAL A 20 9.34 -4.80 -16.22
C VAL A 20 9.77 -3.34 -16.27
N PHE A 21 10.48 -2.91 -17.29
CA PHE A 21 10.88 -1.51 -17.47
C PHE A 21 9.67 -0.57 -17.55
N LEU A 22 8.64 -0.93 -18.33
CA LEU A 22 7.42 -0.15 -18.43
C LEU A 22 6.71 -0.01 -17.07
N SER A 23 6.69 -1.07 -16.27
CA SER A 23 6.13 -1.04 -14.92
C SER A 23 6.90 -0.10 -13.99
N LEU A 24 8.22 -0.02 -14.11
CA LEU A 24 9.06 0.92 -13.35
C LEU A 24 8.80 2.38 -13.76
N VAL A 25 8.60 2.64 -15.04
CA VAL A 25 8.21 3.99 -15.53
C VAL A 25 6.88 4.40 -14.91
N VAL A 26 5.89 3.51 -14.86
CA VAL A 26 4.60 3.77 -14.21
C VAL A 26 4.78 4.04 -12.71
N ALA A 27 5.64 3.28 -12.03
CA ALA A 27 5.95 3.48 -10.61
C ALA A 27 6.56 4.87 -10.35
N LEU A 28 7.45 5.35 -11.24
CA LEU A 28 8.02 6.71 -11.15
C LEU A 28 6.95 7.80 -11.23
N PHE A 29 5.92 7.63 -12.07
CA PHE A 29 4.76 8.54 -12.09
C PHE A 29 4.02 8.53 -10.75
N GLY A 30 3.91 7.38 -10.09
CA GLY A 30 3.38 7.26 -8.73
C GLY A 30 4.22 8.06 -7.72
N TYR A 31 5.56 7.97 -7.78
CA TYR A 31 6.47 8.72 -6.89
C TYR A 31 6.36 10.23 -7.14
N TRP A 32 6.35 10.63 -8.41
CA TRP A 32 6.15 12.02 -8.81
C TRP A 32 4.82 12.58 -8.31
N SER A 33 3.75 11.83 -8.50
CA SER A 33 2.41 12.19 -8.03
C SER A 33 2.35 12.31 -6.50
N ARG A 34 3.06 11.46 -5.76
CA ARG A 34 3.15 11.52 -4.30
C ARG A 34 3.83 12.80 -3.83
N ALA A 35 4.91 13.21 -4.47
CA ALA A 35 5.59 14.47 -4.18
C ALA A 35 4.67 15.67 -4.49
N TYR A 36 3.97 15.61 -5.62
CA TYR A 36 3.04 16.67 -6.03
C TYR A 36 1.84 16.80 -5.09
N ARG A 37 1.28 15.65 -4.65
CA ARG A 37 0.22 15.61 -3.63
C ARG A 37 0.66 16.28 -2.33
N TRP A 38 1.90 16.02 -1.91
CA TRP A 38 2.43 16.59 -0.67
C TRP A 38 2.54 18.11 -0.70
N LYS A 39 2.88 18.66 -1.86
CA LYS A 39 2.90 20.11 -2.08
C LYS A 39 1.57 20.77 -1.68
N PHE A 40 0.41 20.18 -2.04
CA PHE A 40 -0.89 20.74 -1.67
C PHE A 40 -1.10 20.76 -0.16
N ALA A 41 -0.70 19.69 0.54
CA ALA A 41 -0.80 19.62 2.00
C ALA A 41 0.08 20.67 2.68
N LEU A 42 1.30 20.88 2.20
CA LEU A 42 2.22 21.88 2.74
C LEU A 42 1.74 23.32 2.44
N GLN A 43 1.24 23.57 1.24
CA GLN A 43 0.67 24.88 0.86
C GLN A 43 -0.53 25.25 1.71
N HIS A 44 -1.38 24.29 2.07
CA HIS A 44 -2.51 24.50 2.98
C HIS A 44 -2.06 24.97 4.36
N LEU A 45 -0.89 24.52 4.82
CA LEU A 45 -0.27 24.97 6.07
C LEU A 45 0.54 26.28 5.92
N GLY A 46 0.55 26.88 4.72
CA GLY A 46 1.25 28.14 4.44
C GLY A 46 2.72 27.97 4.02
N TYR A 47 3.20 26.76 3.76
CA TYR A 47 4.58 26.50 3.34
C TYR A 47 4.66 26.32 1.83
N GLN A 48 5.59 27.05 1.21
CA GLN A 48 5.92 26.89 -0.21
C GLN A 48 7.28 26.20 -0.33
N THR A 49 7.26 24.94 -0.74
CA THR A 49 8.45 24.12 -0.89
C THR A 49 8.85 23.98 -2.35
N LYS A 50 10.13 23.69 -2.60
CA LYS A 50 10.61 23.37 -3.94
C LYS A 50 10.29 21.94 -4.29
N PHE A 51 9.62 21.73 -5.43
CA PHE A 51 9.17 20.39 -5.85
C PHE A 51 10.29 19.35 -5.89
N HIS A 52 11.50 19.71 -6.35
CA HIS A 52 12.63 18.77 -6.38
C HIS A 52 13.01 18.28 -4.98
N ASN A 53 12.94 19.13 -3.94
CA ASN A 53 13.20 18.73 -2.57
C ASN A 53 12.09 17.80 -2.05
N ASP A 54 10.83 18.10 -2.38
CA ASP A 54 9.71 17.25 -2.03
C ASP A 54 9.84 15.87 -2.67
N PHE A 55 10.22 15.82 -3.97
CA PHE A 55 10.44 14.58 -4.70
C PHE A 55 11.62 13.77 -4.12
N MET A 56 12.76 14.41 -3.92
CA MET A 56 13.94 13.75 -3.34
C MET A 56 13.67 13.21 -1.93
N THR A 57 12.91 13.94 -1.10
CA THR A 57 12.55 13.44 0.23
C THR A 57 11.62 12.24 0.17
N VAL A 58 10.74 12.15 -0.83
CA VAL A 58 9.92 10.95 -1.08
C VAL A 58 10.81 9.77 -1.47
N CYS A 59 11.74 9.93 -2.40
CA CYS A 59 12.67 8.87 -2.81
C CYS A 59 13.52 8.39 -1.62
N VAL A 60 14.11 9.31 -0.85
CA VAL A 60 14.88 8.96 0.35
C VAL A 60 14.01 8.23 1.39
N SER A 61 12.73 8.60 1.54
CA SER A 61 11.86 7.91 2.49
C SER A 61 11.62 6.44 2.11
N TYR A 62 11.51 6.13 0.83
CA TYR A 62 11.41 4.74 0.36
C TYR A 62 12.71 3.98 0.62
N LEU A 63 13.86 4.58 0.31
CA LEU A 63 15.17 3.97 0.56
C LEU A 63 15.38 3.67 2.06
N VAL A 64 15.04 4.62 2.92
CA VAL A 64 15.17 4.47 4.38
C VAL A 64 14.24 3.37 4.91
N ASN A 65 13.04 3.23 4.34
CA ASN A 65 12.11 2.15 4.70
C ASN A 65 12.60 0.74 4.34
N LEU A 66 13.54 0.61 3.38
CA LEU A 66 14.19 -0.69 3.09
C LEU A 66 15.15 -1.12 4.20
N THR A 67 15.78 -0.16 4.89
CA THR A 67 16.78 -0.43 5.93
C THR A 67 16.18 -0.47 7.32
N ILE A 68 15.35 0.53 7.65
CA ILE A 68 14.69 0.66 8.96
C ILE A 68 13.18 0.78 8.74
N PRO A 69 12.40 -0.22 9.17
CA PRO A 69 10.96 -0.25 8.94
C PRO A 69 10.26 1.00 9.46
N ARG A 70 9.39 1.58 8.64
CA ARG A 70 8.53 2.73 9.00
C ARG A 70 9.27 4.00 9.42
N SER A 71 10.56 4.09 9.17
CA SER A 71 11.37 5.28 9.47
C SER A 71 11.40 6.30 8.32
N GLY A 72 10.95 5.90 7.14
CA GLY A 72 10.87 6.78 5.97
C GLY A 72 9.96 7.99 6.18
N GLU A 73 8.85 7.84 6.88
CA GLU A 73 7.94 8.93 7.22
C GLU A 73 8.62 9.98 8.12
N ILE A 74 9.39 9.51 9.08
CA ILE A 74 10.18 10.37 9.99
C ILE A 74 11.29 11.06 9.20
N SER A 75 12.03 10.31 8.37
CA SER A 75 13.12 10.86 7.55
C SER A 75 12.63 11.92 6.59
N ARG A 76 11.47 11.71 5.96
CA ARG A 76 10.82 12.65 5.06
C ARG A 76 10.53 14.00 5.75
N ALA A 77 9.94 13.98 6.95
CA ALA A 77 9.68 15.19 7.72
C ALA A 77 10.97 15.88 8.21
N ALA A 78 11.98 15.08 8.60
CA ALA A 78 13.27 15.62 9.04
C ALA A 78 14.05 16.30 7.89
N LEU A 79 14.04 15.71 6.70
CA LEU A 79 14.67 16.30 5.52
C LEU A 79 13.96 17.59 5.08
N LEU A 80 12.64 17.64 5.13
CA LEU A 80 11.90 18.84 4.79
C LEU A 80 12.21 19.99 5.79
N LYS A 81 12.34 19.67 7.09
CA LYS A 81 12.81 20.64 8.08
C LYS A 81 14.21 21.17 7.74
N LYS A 82 15.10 20.27 7.31
CA LYS A 82 16.51 20.64 6.99
C LYS A 82 16.60 21.54 5.76
N TYR A 83 15.92 21.18 4.66
CA TYR A 83 16.10 21.83 3.37
C TYR A 83 15.09 22.94 3.07
N GLU A 84 13.85 22.83 3.57
CA GLU A 84 12.75 23.77 3.29
C GLU A 84 12.31 24.57 4.53
N LYS A 85 12.95 24.34 5.69
CA LYS A 85 12.66 25.03 6.96
C LYS A 85 11.23 24.82 7.47
N VAL A 86 10.52 23.81 6.99
CA VAL A 86 9.20 23.45 7.50
C VAL A 86 9.36 22.79 8.88
N PRO A 87 8.64 23.22 9.94
CA PRO A 87 8.71 22.58 11.24
C PRO A 87 8.40 21.08 11.16
N PHE A 88 9.15 20.26 11.89
CA PHE A 88 9.05 18.81 11.83
C PHE A 88 7.63 18.30 12.15
N ASP A 89 7.01 18.83 13.20
CA ASP A 89 5.66 18.50 13.64
C ASP A 89 4.62 18.76 12.55
N LYS A 90 4.74 19.86 11.82
CA LYS A 90 3.87 20.23 10.72
C LYS A 90 4.07 19.29 9.52
N ALA A 91 5.32 19.07 9.11
CA ALA A 91 5.65 18.14 8.02
C ALA A 91 5.19 16.71 8.36
N PHE A 92 5.47 16.22 9.56
CA PHE A 92 5.07 14.89 10.00
C PHE A 92 3.55 14.74 10.09
N GLY A 93 2.84 15.77 10.57
CA GLY A 93 1.37 15.80 10.59
C GLY A 93 0.75 15.61 9.20
N THR A 94 1.32 16.25 8.16
CA THR A 94 0.85 16.05 6.77
C THR A 94 1.12 14.64 6.26
N VAL A 95 2.26 14.03 6.62
CA VAL A 95 2.58 12.65 6.24
C VAL A 95 1.59 11.66 6.89
N VAL A 96 1.25 11.87 8.16
CA VAL A 96 0.23 11.04 8.84
C VAL A 96 -1.14 11.20 8.18
N ALA A 97 -1.54 12.42 7.83
CA ALA A 97 -2.80 12.68 7.13
C ALA A 97 -2.83 11.97 5.75
N GLU A 98 -1.71 11.97 5.01
CA GLU A 98 -1.57 11.18 3.78
C GLU A 98 -1.82 9.68 4.01
N ARG A 99 -1.25 9.09 5.08
CA ARG A 99 -1.44 7.67 5.40
C ARG A 99 -2.89 7.31 5.66
N ILE A 100 -3.64 8.19 6.29
CA ILE A 100 -5.08 7.97 6.53
C ILE A 100 -5.85 7.92 5.22
N VAL A 101 -5.60 8.87 4.31
CA VAL A 101 -6.23 8.85 2.98
C VAL A 101 -5.82 7.61 2.19
N ASP A 102 -4.53 7.24 2.21
CA ASP A 102 -4.03 6.03 1.58
C ASP A 102 -4.74 4.77 2.14
N MET A 103 -4.92 4.66 3.47
CA MET A 103 -5.66 3.56 4.09
C MET A 103 -7.13 3.48 3.65
N ILE A 104 -7.81 4.62 3.50
CA ILE A 104 -9.19 4.66 3.01
C ILE A 104 -9.25 4.12 1.57
N ILE A 105 -8.31 4.51 0.72
CA ILE A 105 -8.27 4.05 -0.67
C ILE A 105 -7.97 2.53 -0.72
N VAL A 106 -7.02 2.04 0.08
CA VAL A 106 -6.76 0.58 0.18
C VAL A 106 -8.01 -0.16 0.63
N LEU A 107 -8.72 0.35 1.64
CA LEU A 107 -9.96 -0.26 2.11
C LEU A 107 -11.03 -0.30 1.00
N LEU A 108 -11.13 0.74 0.18
CA LEU A 108 -12.02 0.72 -1.00
C LEU A 108 -11.62 -0.38 -1.99
N PHE A 109 -10.33 -0.55 -2.30
CA PHE A 109 -9.84 -1.66 -3.13
C PHE A 109 -10.20 -3.01 -2.53
N VAL A 110 -10.00 -3.18 -1.22
CA VAL A 110 -10.34 -4.42 -0.50
C VAL A 110 -11.84 -4.70 -0.63
N ILE A 111 -12.70 -3.72 -0.37
CA ILE A 111 -14.18 -3.88 -0.48
C ILE A 111 -14.56 -4.26 -1.91
N VAL A 112 -14.05 -3.54 -2.92
CA VAL A 112 -14.33 -3.84 -4.33
C VAL A 112 -13.86 -5.24 -4.69
N GLY A 113 -12.65 -5.64 -4.30
CA GLY A 113 -12.11 -6.98 -4.55
C GLY A 113 -12.94 -8.08 -3.90
N PHE A 114 -13.32 -7.92 -2.64
CA PHE A 114 -14.17 -8.88 -1.94
C PHE A 114 -15.56 -9.01 -2.54
N VAL A 115 -16.18 -7.89 -2.93
CA VAL A 115 -17.51 -7.90 -3.55
C VAL A 115 -17.46 -8.55 -4.94
N SER A 116 -16.43 -8.22 -5.74
CA SER A 116 -16.29 -8.76 -7.11
C SER A 116 -15.90 -10.24 -7.13
N GLN A 117 -15.24 -10.76 -6.09
CA GLN A 117 -14.73 -12.14 -6.01
C GLN A 117 -15.40 -12.94 -4.89
N PHE A 118 -16.60 -12.53 -4.48
CA PHE A 118 -17.30 -13.18 -3.37
C PHE A 118 -17.49 -14.68 -3.57
N ASP A 119 -17.91 -15.11 -4.75
CA ASP A 119 -18.15 -16.54 -5.06
C ASP A 119 -16.87 -17.37 -5.00
N THR A 120 -15.76 -16.84 -5.52
CA THR A 120 -14.45 -17.51 -5.48
C THR A 120 -13.96 -17.66 -4.03
N ILE A 121 -14.08 -16.61 -3.24
CA ILE A 121 -13.68 -16.60 -1.83
C ILE A 121 -14.58 -17.56 -1.03
N TYR A 122 -15.89 -17.54 -1.27
CA TYR A 122 -16.85 -18.41 -0.61
C TYR A 122 -16.57 -19.89 -0.90
N THR A 123 -16.35 -20.25 -2.16
CA THR A 123 -16.00 -21.61 -2.57
C THR A 123 -14.70 -22.09 -1.90
N PHE A 124 -13.66 -21.24 -1.89
CA PHE A 124 -12.41 -21.55 -1.21
C PHE A 124 -12.59 -21.82 0.30
N LEU A 125 -13.42 -21.00 0.97
CA LEU A 125 -13.72 -21.20 2.39
C LEU A 125 -14.42 -22.53 2.64
N LEU A 126 -15.34 -22.92 1.76
CA LEU A 126 -16.02 -24.22 1.84
C LEU A 126 -15.05 -25.39 1.64
N GLU A 127 -14.17 -25.32 0.65
CA GLU A 127 -13.16 -26.38 0.38
C GLU A 127 -12.20 -26.56 1.55
N LYS A 128 -11.91 -25.51 2.30
CA LYS A 128 -11.07 -25.57 3.51
C LYS A 128 -11.82 -25.99 4.79
N ASN A 129 -13.07 -26.45 4.65
CA ASN A 129 -13.96 -26.74 5.79
C ASN A 129 -14.08 -25.57 6.81
N LEU A 130 -13.81 -24.35 6.37
CA LEU A 130 -14.05 -23.17 7.17
C LEU A 130 -15.55 -22.87 7.09
N GLN A 131 -16.29 -23.27 8.14
CA GLN A 131 -17.72 -23.02 8.21
C GLN A 131 -17.97 -21.50 8.13
N PHE A 132 -18.71 -21.09 7.10
CA PHE A 132 -19.07 -19.68 6.92
C PHE A 132 -19.73 -19.09 8.16
N GLU A 133 -20.52 -19.89 8.88
CA GLU A 133 -21.12 -19.50 10.15
C GLU A 133 -20.06 -19.14 11.22
N THR A 134 -18.99 -19.91 11.32
CA THR A 134 -17.88 -19.60 12.24
C THR A 134 -17.21 -18.27 11.90
N LEU A 135 -16.98 -18.00 10.61
CA LEU A 135 -16.43 -16.71 10.17
C LEU A 135 -17.40 -15.55 10.42
N LEU A 136 -18.70 -15.77 10.23
CA LEU A 136 -19.73 -14.78 10.59
C LEU A 136 -19.72 -14.48 12.09
N TRP A 137 -19.65 -15.51 12.94
CA TRP A 137 -19.60 -15.30 14.40
C TRP A 137 -18.31 -14.61 14.83
N ILE A 138 -17.16 -14.95 14.24
CA ILE A 138 -15.88 -14.26 14.50
C ILE A 138 -15.94 -12.80 14.04
N SER A 139 -16.47 -12.53 12.83
CA SER A 139 -16.60 -11.16 12.32
C SER A 139 -17.61 -10.34 13.10
N LEU A 140 -18.74 -10.93 13.50
CA LEU A 140 -19.73 -10.29 14.36
C LEU A 140 -19.16 -9.99 15.74
N GLY A 141 -18.44 -10.95 16.33
CA GLY A 141 -17.73 -10.76 17.61
C GLY A 141 -16.68 -9.66 17.52
N GLY A 142 -15.88 -9.66 16.46
CA GLY A 142 -14.91 -8.59 16.17
C GLY A 142 -15.58 -7.22 16.00
N PHE A 143 -16.70 -7.17 15.28
CA PHE A 143 -17.48 -5.94 15.10
C PHE A 143 -18.09 -5.43 16.42
N LEU A 144 -18.63 -6.32 17.24
CA LEU A 144 -19.15 -5.96 18.57
C LEU A 144 -18.06 -5.46 19.50
N LEU A 145 -16.86 -6.09 19.48
CA LEU A 145 -15.70 -5.62 20.22
C LEU A 145 -15.23 -4.25 19.72
N PHE A 146 -15.26 -4.02 18.40
CA PHE A 146 -14.95 -2.72 17.81
C PHE A 146 -15.95 -1.65 18.23
N LEU A 147 -17.26 -1.94 18.23
CA LEU A 147 -18.30 -1.04 18.74
C LEU A 147 -18.11 -0.76 20.23
N LEU A 148 -17.82 -1.79 21.04
CA LEU A 148 -17.52 -1.62 22.45
C LEU A 148 -16.29 -0.73 22.65
N PHE A 149 -15.23 -0.93 21.85
CA PHE A 149 -14.06 -0.08 21.86
C PHE A 149 -14.43 1.39 21.55
N ILE A 150 -15.27 1.64 20.54
CA ILE A 150 -15.75 2.99 20.20
C ILE A 150 -16.52 3.60 21.38
N VAL A 151 -17.43 2.85 21.99
CA VAL A 151 -18.22 3.30 23.16
C VAL A 151 -17.28 3.64 24.32
N VAL A 152 -16.36 2.75 24.67
CA VAL A 152 -15.34 2.99 25.70
C VAL A 152 -14.49 4.21 25.33
N TRP A 153 -14.09 4.34 24.06
CA TRP A 153 -13.32 5.47 23.56
C TRP A 153 -14.07 6.81 23.74
N ILE A 154 -15.37 6.83 23.46
CA ILE A 154 -16.19 8.07 23.56
C ILE A 154 -16.42 8.45 25.03
N TYR A 155 -16.80 7.50 25.86
CA TYR A 155 -17.29 7.75 27.22
C TYR A 155 -16.21 7.61 28.32
N ALA A 156 -15.10 6.92 28.08
CA ALA A 156 -14.09 6.74 29.12
C ALA A 156 -13.27 8.01 29.34
N GLU A 157 -13.23 8.45 30.59
CA GLU A 157 -12.44 9.60 31.08
C GLU A 157 -11.12 9.18 31.73
N TRP A 158 -10.65 7.97 31.46
CA TRP A 158 -9.38 7.49 32.02
C TRP A 158 -8.22 8.35 31.52
N LYS A 159 -7.29 8.68 32.42
CA LYS A 159 -6.13 9.54 32.12
C LYS A 159 -5.35 9.09 30.87
N ILE A 160 -5.26 7.76 30.65
CA ILE A 160 -4.61 7.18 29.48
C ILE A 160 -5.40 7.49 28.20
N ILE A 161 -6.73 7.31 28.22
CA ILE A 161 -7.62 7.57 27.10
C ILE A 161 -7.67 9.07 26.78
N LEU A 162 -7.70 9.93 27.79
CA LEU A 162 -7.65 11.38 27.59
C LEU A 162 -6.33 11.84 26.94
N LYS A 163 -5.18 11.28 27.38
CA LYS A 163 -3.89 11.54 26.72
C LYS A 163 -3.84 11.03 25.28
N LEU A 164 -4.45 9.85 25.01
CA LEU A 164 -4.58 9.31 23.67
C LEU A 164 -5.52 10.17 22.81
N LYS A 165 -6.66 10.60 23.34
CA LYS A 165 -7.57 11.54 22.66
C LYS A 165 -6.87 12.83 22.29
N GLN A 166 -6.09 13.43 23.20
CA GLN A 166 -5.31 14.64 22.93
C GLN A 166 -4.25 14.43 21.84
N LYS A 167 -3.57 13.27 21.81
CA LYS A 167 -2.63 12.94 20.72
C LYS A 167 -3.34 12.71 19.40
N LEU A 168 -4.52 12.09 19.43
CA LEU A 168 -5.30 11.79 18.24
C LEU A 168 -6.12 12.98 17.73
N SER A 169 -6.42 13.99 18.57
CA SER A 169 -7.06 15.21 18.09
C SER A 169 -6.22 15.89 17.00
N GLY A 170 -4.89 15.90 17.14
CA GLY A 170 -4.00 16.39 16.09
C GLY A 170 -4.08 15.61 14.78
N LEU A 171 -4.36 14.29 14.83
CA LEU A 171 -4.59 13.48 13.63
C LEU A 171 -5.94 13.81 13.00
N ILE A 172 -6.99 13.96 13.81
CA ILE A 172 -8.33 14.36 13.35
C ILE A 172 -8.30 15.76 12.73
N GLU A 173 -7.60 16.70 13.36
CA GLU A 173 -7.37 18.03 12.79
C GLU A 173 -6.60 17.97 11.47
N GLY A 174 -5.59 17.09 11.36
CA GLY A 174 -4.87 16.82 10.12
C GLY A 174 -5.79 16.30 9.02
N MET A 175 -6.70 15.36 9.33
CA MET A 175 -7.71 14.88 8.38
C MET A 175 -8.70 15.97 7.97
N GLN A 176 -9.23 16.72 8.94
CA GLN A 176 -10.14 17.82 8.66
C GLN A 176 -9.47 18.92 7.83
N SER A 177 -8.14 19.12 8.00
CA SER A 177 -7.39 20.08 7.21
C SER A 177 -7.38 19.73 5.73
N ILE A 178 -7.31 18.43 5.37
CA ILE A 178 -7.40 17.97 3.98
C ILE A 178 -8.77 18.32 3.38
N LEU A 179 -9.86 18.09 4.12
CA LEU A 179 -11.21 18.39 3.65
C LEU A 179 -11.46 19.90 3.51
N LYS A 180 -10.80 20.71 4.32
CA LYS A 180 -10.87 22.19 4.31
C LYS A 180 -9.88 22.83 3.33
N MET A 181 -8.97 22.05 2.76
CA MET A 181 -7.97 22.51 1.81
C MET A 181 -8.64 23.09 0.56
N LYS A 182 -8.11 24.23 0.04
CA LYS A 182 -8.61 24.85 -1.20
C LYS A 182 -8.50 23.86 -2.39
N ASP A 183 -7.34 23.20 -2.50
CA ASP A 183 -7.00 22.30 -3.60
C ASP A 183 -7.28 20.81 -3.27
N LYS A 184 -8.31 20.55 -2.45
CA LYS A 184 -8.67 19.18 -2.00
C LYS A 184 -8.93 18.22 -3.15
N TRP A 185 -9.53 18.66 -4.25
CA TRP A 185 -9.80 17.82 -5.41
C TRP A 185 -8.53 17.40 -6.13
N SER A 186 -7.55 18.31 -6.28
CA SER A 186 -6.23 17.99 -6.82
C SER A 186 -5.50 17.01 -5.89
N TYR A 187 -5.57 17.22 -4.58
CA TYR A 187 -5.01 16.30 -3.59
C TYR A 187 -5.63 14.89 -3.69
N LEU A 188 -6.96 14.79 -3.77
CA LEU A 188 -7.66 13.52 -3.92
C LEU A 188 -7.35 12.86 -5.27
N PHE A 189 -7.33 13.63 -6.36
CA PHE A 189 -6.94 13.12 -7.67
C PHE A 189 -5.56 12.45 -7.61
N HIS A 190 -4.54 13.12 -7.06
CA HIS A 190 -3.21 12.54 -6.91
C HIS A 190 -3.21 11.32 -5.97
N SER A 191 -4.06 11.31 -4.95
CA SER A 191 -4.20 10.14 -4.07
C SER A 191 -4.71 8.91 -4.83
N PHE A 192 -5.77 9.05 -5.63
CA PHE A 192 -6.26 7.97 -6.50
C PHE A 192 -5.26 7.62 -7.59
N PHE A 193 -4.63 8.60 -8.21
CA PHE A 193 -3.64 8.38 -9.27
C PHE A 193 -2.45 7.55 -8.78
N ILE A 194 -1.96 7.77 -7.56
CA ILE A 194 -0.88 6.98 -6.95
C ILE A 194 -1.29 5.50 -6.87
N TRP A 195 -2.46 5.21 -6.33
CA TRP A 195 -2.95 3.84 -6.17
C TRP A 195 -3.28 3.18 -7.50
N PHE A 196 -3.85 3.95 -8.44
CA PHE A 196 -4.08 3.50 -9.80
C PHE A 196 -2.75 3.17 -10.50
N SER A 197 -1.72 4.00 -10.33
CA SER A 197 -0.38 3.72 -10.88
C SER A 197 0.19 2.41 -10.32
N TYR A 198 0.00 2.12 -9.04
CA TYR A 198 0.45 0.85 -8.46
C TYR A 198 -0.32 -0.35 -9.01
N LEU A 199 -1.63 -0.22 -9.23
CA LEU A 199 -2.42 -1.27 -9.88
C LEU A 199 -1.98 -1.48 -11.34
N VAL A 200 -1.78 -0.40 -12.10
CA VAL A 200 -1.29 -0.46 -13.48
C VAL A 200 0.11 -1.06 -13.56
N MET A 201 1.00 -0.69 -12.65
CA MET A 201 2.32 -1.28 -12.53
C MET A 201 2.24 -2.81 -12.33
N PHE A 202 1.39 -3.27 -11.42
CA PHE A 202 1.16 -4.69 -11.20
C PHE A 202 0.62 -5.35 -12.47
N TYR A 203 -0.40 -4.76 -13.09
CA TYR A 203 -1.02 -5.27 -14.31
C TYR A 203 -0.02 -5.38 -15.49
N VAL A 204 0.79 -4.35 -15.70
CA VAL A 204 1.81 -4.36 -16.78
C VAL A 204 2.84 -5.47 -16.54
N THR A 205 3.22 -5.73 -15.28
CA THR A 205 4.19 -6.78 -14.97
C THR A 205 3.66 -8.19 -15.28
N ILE A 206 2.33 -8.39 -15.36
CA ILE A 206 1.73 -9.68 -15.72
C ILE A 206 2.22 -10.18 -17.09
N PHE A 207 2.43 -9.25 -18.02
CA PHE A 207 2.93 -9.56 -19.37
C PHE A 207 4.44 -9.87 -19.42
N ALA A 208 5.14 -9.73 -18.29
CA ALA A 208 6.55 -10.05 -18.22
C ALA A 208 6.85 -11.55 -18.20
N LEU A 209 5.90 -12.40 -17.79
CA LEU A 209 6.05 -13.85 -17.77
C LEU A 209 5.00 -14.50 -18.70
N PRO A 210 5.40 -15.40 -19.61
CA PRO A 210 4.46 -16.08 -20.50
C PRO A 210 3.34 -16.83 -19.76
N GLU A 211 3.66 -17.34 -18.57
CA GLU A 211 2.72 -18.11 -17.75
C GLU A 211 1.66 -17.23 -17.07
N THR A 212 1.87 -15.90 -17.03
CA THR A 212 0.94 -14.94 -16.38
C THR A 212 0.20 -14.07 -17.38
N GLU A 213 0.57 -14.03 -18.66
CA GLU A 213 0.00 -13.09 -19.64
C GLU A 213 -1.52 -13.23 -19.85
N ASN A 214 -2.07 -14.44 -19.63
CA ASN A 214 -3.49 -14.74 -19.80
C ASN A 214 -4.29 -14.67 -18.49
N ILE A 215 -3.72 -14.12 -17.43
CA ILE A 215 -4.40 -13.95 -16.15
C ILE A 215 -5.54 -12.94 -16.29
N THR A 216 -6.72 -13.31 -15.78
CA THR A 216 -7.88 -12.42 -15.80
C THR A 216 -7.70 -11.23 -14.86
N PHE A 217 -8.39 -10.14 -15.16
CA PHE A 217 -8.28 -8.91 -14.35
C PHE A 217 -8.70 -9.10 -12.89
N ASP A 218 -9.56 -10.07 -12.61
CA ASP A 218 -9.98 -10.43 -11.25
C ASP A 218 -8.81 -10.93 -10.41
N VAL A 219 -7.98 -11.80 -11.00
CA VAL A 219 -6.76 -12.31 -10.35
C VAL A 219 -5.76 -11.17 -10.12
N VAL A 220 -5.67 -10.23 -11.07
CA VAL A 220 -4.84 -9.02 -10.94
C VAL A 220 -5.24 -8.21 -9.72
N ILE A 221 -6.54 -7.90 -9.59
CA ILE A 221 -7.06 -7.12 -8.46
C ILE A 221 -6.77 -7.85 -7.13
N MET A 222 -7.04 -9.15 -7.06
CA MET A 222 -6.80 -9.92 -5.84
C MET A 222 -5.31 -10.00 -5.50
N GLY A 223 -4.45 -10.29 -6.49
CA GLY A 223 -3.00 -10.29 -6.31
C GLY A 223 -2.48 -8.91 -5.83
N PHE A 224 -2.95 -7.83 -6.44
CA PHE A 224 -2.60 -6.47 -6.04
C PHE A 224 -3.02 -6.16 -4.59
N ILE A 225 -4.25 -6.52 -4.20
CA ILE A 225 -4.76 -6.28 -2.83
C ILE A 225 -3.91 -7.05 -1.82
N PHE A 226 -3.73 -8.36 -2.01
CA PHE A 226 -3.00 -9.19 -1.06
C PHE A 226 -1.50 -8.86 -1.03
N GLY A 227 -0.91 -8.53 -2.17
CA GLY A 227 0.44 -8.00 -2.23
C GLY A 227 0.58 -6.68 -1.47
N THR A 228 -0.36 -5.76 -1.63
CA THR A 228 -0.38 -4.48 -0.89
C THR A 228 -0.51 -4.71 0.62
N LEU A 229 -1.39 -5.62 1.05
CA LEU A 229 -1.54 -5.98 2.46
C LEU A 229 -0.26 -6.61 3.00
N ALA A 230 0.38 -7.51 2.25
CA ALA A 230 1.65 -8.12 2.64
C ALA A 230 2.74 -7.06 2.88
N VAL A 231 2.86 -6.05 2.00
CA VAL A 231 3.79 -4.92 2.21
C VAL A 231 3.42 -4.10 3.44
N GLY A 232 2.12 -3.85 3.65
CA GLY A 232 1.62 -3.02 4.76
C GLY A 232 1.82 -3.66 6.14
N PHE A 233 1.65 -4.98 6.24
CA PHE A 233 1.75 -5.73 7.51
C PHE A 233 3.16 -6.23 7.81
N THR A 234 4.07 -6.20 6.85
CA THR A 234 5.45 -6.68 7.02
C THR A 234 6.46 -5.58 6.75
N ASN A 235 7.74 -5.89 6.90
CA ASN A 235 8.81 -4.96 6.57
C ASN A 235 9.03 -4.92 5.05
N GLY A 236 8.31 -4.03 4.36
CA GLY A 236 8.47 -3.83 2.92
C GLY A 236 8.12 -5.05 2.05
N GLY A 237 7.41 -6.03 2.61
CA GLY A 237 6.97 -7.21 1.86
C GLY A 237 8.04 -8.26 1.59
N LEU A 238 9.25 -8.15 2.17
CA LEU A 238 10.34 -9.11 1.93
C LEU A 238 9.89 -10.55 2.23
N GLY A 239 9.85 -11.40 1.21
CA GLY A 239 9.35 -12.77 1.30
C GLY A 239 7.82 -12.88 1.43
N ALA A 240 7.17 -12.00 2.18
CA ALA A 240 5.73 -12.01 2.37
C ALA A 240 4.95 -11.63 1.09
N TYR A 241 5.49 -10.69 0.31
CA TYR A 241 4.87 -10.28 -0.95
C TYR A 241 4.82 -11.43 -1.97
N PRO A 242 5.94 -12.10 -2.31
CA PRO A 242 5.92 -13.26 -3.21
C PRO A 242 5.00 -14.39 -2.73
N LEU A 243 4.98 -14.67 -1.44
CA LEU A 243 4.12 -15.71 -0.87
C LEU A 243 2.63 -15.32 -0.96
N ALA A 244 2.28 -14.08 -0.70
CA ALA A 244 0.90 -13.59 -0.85
C ALA A 244 0.42 -13.70 -2.30
N ILE A 245 1.26 -13.32 -3.27
CA ILE A 245 0.95 -13.47 -4.69
C ILE A 245 0.77 -14.95 -5.07
N ALA A 246 1.69 -15.81 -4.65
CA ALA A 246 1.62 -17.25 -4.94
C ALA A 246 0.35 -17.89 -4.36
N MET A 247 -0.02 -17.51 -3.13
CA MET A 247 -1.25 -17.97 -2.51
C MET A 247 -2.48 -17.59 -3.35
N ILE A 248 -2.58 -16.34 -3.78
CA ILE A 248 -3.71 -15.87 -4.59
C ILE A 248 -3.71 -16.54 -5.96
N PHE A 249 -2.57 -16.57 -6.65
CA PHE A 249 -2.47 -17.20 -7.98
C PHE A 249 -2.86 -18.68 -7.95
N SER A 250 -2.51 -19.40 -6.88
CA SER A 250 -2.90 -20.80 -6.72
C SER A 250 -4.40 -21.03 -6.56
N LEU A 251 -5.17 -20.05 -6.01
CA LEU A 251 -6.63 -20.12 -5.95
C LEU A 251 -7.29 -20.11 -7.35
N TYR A 252 -6.58 -19.54 -8.33
CA TYR A 252 -7.04 -19.43 -9.71
C TYR A 252 -6.33 -20.43 -10.64
N GLY A 253 -5.73 -21.51 -10.07
CA GLY A 253 -5.12 -22.60 -10.83
C GLY A 253 -3.74 -22.29 -11.41
N ILE A 254 -3.12 -21.16 -11.06
CA ILE A 254 -1.75 -20.84 -11.45
C ILE A 254 -0.79 -21.52 -10.47
N SER A 255 0.28 -22.15 -10.97
CA SER A 255 1.20 -22.87 -10.09
C SER A 255 1.86 -21.96 -9.05
N ASN A 256 2.05 -22.48 -7.85
CA ASN A 256 2.68 -21.74 -6.75
C ASN A 256 4.06 -21.19 -7.13
N ASP A 257 4.86 -21.98 -7.87
CA ASP A 257 6.21 -21.58 -8.30
C ASP A 257 6.19 -20.33 -9.19
N ILE A 258 5.22 -20.24 -10.11
CA ILE A 258 5.02 -19.06 -10.98
C ILE A 258 4.60 -17.86 -10.15
N GLY A 259 3.66 -18.06 -9.20
CA GLY A 259 3.23 -16.99 -8.30
C GLY A 259 4.38 -16.43 -7.46
N VAL A 260 5.24 -17.32 -6.92
CA VAL A 260 6.45 -16.92 -6.17
C VAL A 260 7.43 -16.18 -7.09
N ALA A 261 7.70 -16.70 -8.30
CA ALA A 261 8.60 -16.07 -9.25
C ALA A 261 8.11 -14.67 -9.66
N PHE A 262 6.83 -14.53 -9.99
CA PHE A 262 6.20 -13.26 -10.33
C PHE A 262 6.26 -12.25 -9.17
N GLY A 263 5.95 -12.71 -7.95
CA GLY A 263 6.04 -11.87 -6.77
C GLY A 263 7.46 -11.37 -6.51
N TRP A 264 8.48 -12.23 -6.67
CA TRP A 264 9.87 -11.82 -6.57
C TRP A 264 10.29 -10.88 -7.69
N LEU A 265 9.80 -11.07 -8.92
CA LEU A 265 10.09 -10.19 -10.05
C LEU A 265 9.63 -8.76 -9.76
N ILE A 266 8.38 -8.59 -9.30
CA ILE A 266 7.86 -7.26 -8.91
C ILE A 266 8.66 -6.71 -7.72
N TRP A 267 8.79 -7.48 -6.66
CA TRP A 267 9.43 -7.00 -5.43
C TRP A 267 10.88 -6.57 -5.68
N THR A 268 11.64 -7.34 -6.44
CA THR A 268 13.05 -7.05 -6.75
C THR A 268 13.16 -5.81 -7.65
N SER A 269 12.34 -5.71 -8.70
CA SER A 269 12.37 -4.57 -9.61
C SER A 269 12.02 -3.27 -8.89
N GLN A 270 10.99 -3.27 -8.03
CA GLN A 270 10.61 -2.10 -7.23
C GLN A 270 11.69 -1.73 -6.20
N THR A 271 12.33 -2.72 -5.58
CA THR A 271 13.45 -2.49 -4.66
C THR A 271 14.63 -1.85 -5.38
N LEU A 272 14.97 -2.35 -6.57
CA LEU A 272 16.03 -1.74 -7.40
C LEU A 272 15.68 -0.30 -7.78
N LEU A 273 14.45 -0.02 -8.22
CA LEU A 273 14.00 1.35 -8.51
C LEU A 273 14.14 2.28 -7.29
N THR A 274 13.98 1.75 -6.09
CA THR A 274 14.09 2.55 -4.87
C THR A 274 15.55 2.87 -4.51
N ILE A 275 16.49 2.01 -4.91
CA ILE A 275 17.92 2.16 -4.65
C ILE A 275 18.58 3.11 -5.66
N PHE A 276 18.20 3.06 -6.91
CA PHE A 276 18.76 3.84 -8.02
C PHE A 276 17.90 5.03 -8.40
#